data_5ece2b5cf23f4b63feebe3e8936a566f
#
_entry.id   5ece2b5cf23f4b63feebe3e8936a566f
#
_cell.length_a   1.000
_cell.length_b   1.000
_cell.length_c   1.000
_cell.angle_alpha   90.00
_cell.angle_beta   90.00
_cell.angle_gamma   90.00
#
_symmetry.space_group_name_H-M   'P 1'
#
loop_
_entity.id
_entity.type
_entity.pdbx_description
1 polymer ?
#
loop_
_entity_poly.entity_id
_entity_poly.type
_entity_poly.pdbx_seq_one_letter_code
_entity_poly.pdbx_strand_id
1 'polypeptide(L)'
;MGITLRNVGTPMKFSGDGLSFRGLVPSGDYSMTQDFRSETFELPSLLAIGGSYDFYFGLAHRLTMVGNFTSNSFYKDQFGAGLEYALKVKNTEMFMVRGAYRYEAGITSDIDRTSASTGIAAGVTFQYPIDELGQNLVALNYSYRTSYQYEGSHCFGLRLSF
;
A
#
# COMPACT_ATOMS: atom_id res chain seq x y z
N MET A 1 13.99 0.72 -9.91
CA MET A 1 14.03 -0.21 -8.78
C MET A 1 14.12 0.58 -7.48
N GLY A 2 13.36 0.20 -6.45
CA GLY A 2 13.34 0.88 -5.15
C GLY A 2 13.19 -0.12 -4.02
N ILE A 3 13.78 0.24 -2.88
CA ILE A 3 13.68 -0.52 -1.63
C ILE A 3 13.26 0.48 -0.54
N THR A 4 12.25 0.11 0.23
CA THR A 4 11.77 0.92 1.35
C THR A 4 11.68 0.05 2.59
N LEU A 5 12.26 0.54 3.69
CA LEU A 5 12.19 -0.08 5.00
C LEU A 5 11.49 0.89 5.94
N ARG A 6 10.45 0.44 6.64
CA ARG A 6 9.64 1.26 7.54
C ARG A 6 9.51 0.61 8.90
N ASN A 7 9.29 1.43 9.92
CA ASN A 7 9.03 1.01 11.31
C ASN A 7 10.11 0.09 11.89
N VAL A 8 11.37 0.33 11.55
CA VAL A 8 12.50 -0.38 12.14
C VAL A 8 13.01 0.43 13.31
N GLY A 9 12.97 -0.15 14.49
CA GLY A 9 13.40 0.49 15.72
C GLY A 9 13.55 -0.51 16.85
N THR A 10 14.03 -0.01 17.98
CA THR A 10 14.10 -0.81 19.22
C THR A 10 12.68 -1.09 19.72
N PRO A 11 12.45 -2.26 20.32
CA PRO A 11 11.17 -2.56 20.97
C PRO A 11 10.79 -1.48 21.99
N MET A 12 9.52 -1.17 22.08
CA MET A 12 8.99 -0.19 23.01
C MET A 12 8.55 -0.86 24.30
N LYS A 13 8.80 -0.20 25.43
CA LYS A 13 8.33 -0.61 26.73
C LYS A 13 7.79 0.60 27.48
N PHE A 14 6.63 0.46 28.06
CA PHE A 14 6.12 1.50 28.97
C PHE A 14 6.81 1.37 30.33
N SER A 15 7.25 2.51 30.88
CA SER A 15 7.83 2.62 32.22
C SER A 15 7.46 3.98 32.81
N GLY A 16 7.35 4.07 34.11
CA GLY A 16 7.08 5.30 34.83
C GLY A 16 6.02 5.16 35.91
N ASP A 17 5.86 6.21 36.72
CA ASP A 17 5.00 6.23 37.91
C ASP A 17 3.51 6.00 37.63
N GLY A 18 3.07 6.21 36.37
CA GLY A 18 1.71 5.89 35.92
C GLY A 18 1.37 4.39 35.91
N LEU A 19 2.36 3.51 36.00
CA LEU A 19 2.19 2.07 36.13
C LEU A 19 2.17 1.59 37.58
N SER A 20 2.45 2.46 38.54
CA SER A 20 2.47 2.13 39.95
C SER A 20 1.10 2.42 40.61
N PHE A 21 0.68 1.57 41.52
CA PHE A 21 -0.51 1.74 42.31
C PHE A 21 -0.30 1.22 43.72
N ARG A 22 -1.04 1.76 44.69
CA ARG A 22 -1.06 1.25 46.05
C ARG A 22 -2.10 0.14 46.17
N GLY A 23 -1.64 -1.06 46.53
CA GLY A 23 -2.50 -2.23 46.73
C GLY A 23 -2.24 -2.88 48.06
N LEU A 24 -3.26 -3.53 48.63
CA LEU A 24 -3.15 -4.37 49.81
C LEU A 24 -2.40 -5.68 49.47
N VAL A 25 -1.45 -6.06 50.31
CA VAL A 25 -0.73 -7.32 50.15
C VAL A 25 -1.60 -8.46 50.68
N PRO A 26 -1.84 -9.55 49.91
CA PRO A 26 -2.76 -10.62 50.29
C PRO A 26 -2.43 -11.33 51.61
N SER A 27 -1.21 -11.20 52.09
CA SER A 27 -0.70 -11.83 53.31
C SER A 27 -0.46 -10.88 54.50
N GLY A 28 -0.97 -9.63 54.46
CA GLY A 28 -0.76 -8.63 55.49
C GLY A 28 -1.71 -7.45 55.41
N ASP A 29 -2.00 -6.81 56.57
CA ASP A 29 -2.88 -5.63 56.66
C ASP A 29 -2.17 -4.31 56.31
N TYR A 30 -1.21 -4.34 55.39
CA TYR A 30 -0.50 -3.14 54.96
C TYR A 30 -0.55 -2.96 53.46
N SER A 31 -0.56 -1.70 53.02
CA SER A 31 -0.53 -1.34 51.61
C SER A 31 0.90 -1.11 51.13
N MET A 32 1.24 -1.68 49.99
CA MET A 32 2.51 -1.45 49.29
C MET A 32 2.27 -0.83 47.94
N THR A 33 3.28 -0.09 47.46
CA THR A 33 3.32 0.33 46.06
C THR A 33 3.68 -0.87 45.20
N GLN A 34 2.84 -1.19 44.25
CA GLN A 34 3.01 -2.26 43.26
C GLN A 34 3.13 -1.65 41.89
N ASP A 35 4.04 -2.16 41.06
CA ASP A 35 4.22 -1.74 39.71
C ASP A 35 3.68 -2.77 38.73
N PHE A 36 2.85 -2.34 37.78
CA PHE A 36 2.45 -3.16 36.65
C PHE A 36 3.67 -3.36 35.73
N ARG A 37 3.96 -4.62 35.41
CA ARG A 37 4.95 -4.91 34.38
C ARG A 37 4.33 -4.64 33.01
N SER A 38 4.93 -3.70 32.27
CA SER A 38 4.65 -3.57 30.86
C SER A 38 5.43 -4.60 30.07
N GLU A 39 4.76 -5.28 29.16
CA GLU A 39 5.43 -6.09 28.16
C GLU A 39 6.12 -5.22 27.12
N THR A 40 7.05 -5.83 26.39
CA THR A 40 7.79 -5.19 25.33
C THR A 40 7.03 -5.36 24.03
N PHE A 41 6.78 -4.24 23.32
CA PHE A 41 6.06 -4.22 22.06
C PHE A 41 7.07 -4.06 20.92
N GLU A 42 7.00 -4.96 19.95
CA GLU A 42 7.77 -4.82 18.72
C GLU A 42 7.04 -3.90 17.73
N LEU A 43 7.80 -3.13 16.97
CA LEU A 43 7.26 -2.30 15.90
C LEU A 43 6.89 -3.18 14.69
N PRO A 44 5.72 -2.95 14.05
CA PRO A 44 5.35 -3.67 12.83
C PRO A 44 6.26 -3.23 11.66
N SER A 45 7.42 -3.87 11.54
CA SER A 45 8.37 -3.57 10.47
C SER A 45 7.85 -4.01 9.11
N LEU A 46 8.14 -3.21 8.08
CA LEU A 46 7.72 -3.44 6.72
C LEU A 46 8.89 -3.22 5.77
N LEU A 47 9.18 -4.23 4.96
CA LEU A 47 10.14 -4.17 3.86
C LEU A 47 9.36 -4.22 2.54
N ALA A 48 9.53 -3.20 1.69
CA ALA A 48 8.99 -3.20 0.35
C ALA A 48 10.12 -3.08 -0.68
N ILE A 49 10.11 -3.99 -1.66
CA ILE A 49 11.04 -4.01 -2.79
C ILE A 49 10.21 -3.98 -4.05
N GLY A 50 10.52 -3.05 -4.96
CA GLY A 50 9.79 -2.93 -6.22
C GLY A 50 10.68 -2.53 -7.38
N GLY A 51 10.22 -2.88 -8.56
CA GLY A 51 10.86 -2.50 -9.81
C GLY A 51 9.85 -2.34 -10.93
N SER A 52 10.23 -1.55 -11.92
CA SER A 52 9.49 -1.40 -13.16
C SER A 52 10.45 -1.39 -14.33
N TYR A 53 9.94 -1.80 -15.48
CA TYR A 53 10.66 -1.77 -16.73
C TYR A 53 9.75 -1.32 -17.86
N ASP A 54 10.23 -0.37 -18.67
CA ASP A 54 9.50 0.21 -19.78
C ASP A 54 9.98 -0.38 -21.09
N PHE A 55 9.05 -0.93 -21.85
CA PHE A 55 9.26 -1.37 -23.23
C PHE A 55 8.66 -0.34 -24.18
N TYR A 56 9.45 0.16 -25.12
CA TYR A 56 9.01 1.12 -26.13
C TYR A 56 8.86 0.40 -27.47
N PHE A 57 7.66 0.44 -28.03
CA PHE A 57 7.34 -0.10 -29.35
C PHE A 57 7.10 1.05 -30.31
N GLY A 58 8.17 1.49 -31.01
CA GLY A 58 8.14 2.71 -31.82
C GLY A 58 8.08 3.97 -30.94
N LEU A 59 7.60 5.07 -31.53
CA LEU A 59 7.55 6.39 -30.87
C LEU A 59 6.26 6.62 -30.06
N ALA A 60 5.23 5.83 -30.35
CA ALA A 60 3.87 6.07 -29.83
C ALA A 60 3.45 5.14 -28.71
N HIS A 61 4.10 4.01 -28.50
CA HIS A 61 3.62 2.96 -27.62
C HIS A 61 4.65 2.68 -26.51
N ARG A 62 4.19 2.68 -25.26
CA ARG A 62 4.96 2.27 -24.09
C ARG A 62 4.20 1.19 -23.33
N LEU A 63 4.85 0.10 -23.01
CA LEU A 63 4.37 -0.93 -22.11
C LEU A 63 5.27 -0.96 -20.87
N THR A 64 4.74 -0.69 -19.71
CA THR A 64 5.46 -0.75 -18.44
C THR A 64 5.05 -2.02 -17.70
N MET A 65 6.02 -2.81 -17.32
CA MET A 65 5.85 -3.93 -16.39
C MET A 65 6.30 -3.49 -15.00
N VAL A 66 5.49 -3.79 -13.98
CA VAL A 66 5.77 -3.45 -12.59
C VAL A 66 5.70 -4.70 -11.74
N GLY A 67 6.66 -4.87 -10.85
CA GLY A 67 6.64 -5.92 -9.83
C GLY A 67 7.02 -5.35 -8.48
N ASN A 68 6.35 -5.79 -7.42
CA ASN A 68 6.68 -5.44 -6.06
C ASN A 68 6.48 -6.60 -5.11
N PHE A 69 7.32 -6.64 -4.09
CA PHE A 69 7.22 -7.54 -2.95
C PHE A 69 7.16 -6.71 -1.67
N THR A 70 6.26 -7.05 -0.78
CA THR A 70 6.14 -6.42 0.53
C THR A 70 6.13 -7.50 1.59
N SER A 71 7.16 -7.50 2.45
CA SER A 71 7.22 -8.32 3.64
C SER A 71 6.77 -7.52 4.85
N ASN A 72 5.94 -8.15 5.66
CA ASN A 72 5.30 -7.53 6.82
C ASN A 72 5.46 -8.43 8.04
N SER A 73 6.09 -7.94 9.11
CA SER A 73 6.38 -8.78 10.29
C SER A 73 5.14 -9.25 11.06
N PHE A 74 3.99 -8.56 10.93
CA PHE A 74 2.75 -8.90 11.65
C PHE A 74 1.65 -9.44 10.73
N TYR A 75 1.78 -9.28 9.43
CA TYR A 75 0.80 -9.74 8.44
C TYR A 75 1.46 -10.59 7.38
N LYS A 76 0.66 -11.13 6.48
CA LYS A 76 1.15 -11.96 5.38
C LYS A 76 1.93 -11.14 4.37
N ASP A 77 2.94 -11.76 3.78
CA ASP A 77 3.71 -11.18 2.68
C ASP A 77 2.83 -11.00 1.44
N GLN A 78 3.11 -9.95 0.68
CA GLN A 78 2.34 -9.59 -0.51
C GLN A 78 3.25 -9.49 -1.72
N PHE A 79 2.80 -10.09 -2.82
CA PHE A 79 3.43 -9.98 -4.15
C PHE A 79 2.49 -9.23 -5.07
N GLY A 80 2.98 -8.19 -5.72
CA GLY A 80 2.24 -7.43 -6.71
C GLY A 80 2.89 -7.50 -8.08
N ALA A 81 2.06 -7.64 -9.11
CA ALA A 81 2.48 -7.51 -10.51
C ALA A 81 1.47 -6.67 -11.27
N GLY A 82 1.95 -5.84 -12.18
CA GLY A 82 1.08 -4.98 -12.98
C GLY A 82 1.65 -4.67 -14.33
N LEU A 83 0.76 -4.29 -15.23
CA LEU A 83 1.07 -3.84 -16.58
C LEU A 83 0.36 -2.50 -16.81
N GLU A 84 1.06 -1.58 -17.44
CA GLU A 84 0.50 -0.34 -17.94
C GLU A 84 0.87 -0.20 -19.42
N TYR A 85 -0.13 0.03 -20.24
CA TYR A 85 0.06 0.38 -21.63
C TYR A 85 -0.31 1.86 -21.82
N ALA A 86 0.60 2.62 -22.41
CA ALA A 86 0.43 4.03 -22.71
C ALA A 86 0.57 4.31 -24.22
N LEU A 87 -0.39 5.07 -24.73
CA LEU A 87 -0.39 5.56 -26.10
C LEU A 87 0.00 7.05 -26.11
N LYS A 88 1.06 7.39 -26.85
CA LYS A 88 1.53 8.77 -27.08
C LYS A 88 0.96 9.31 -28.37
N VAL A 89 0.40 10.50 -28.29
CA VAL A 89 -0.03 11.30 -29.45
C VAL A 89 0.63 12.65 -29.37
N LYS A 90 1.30 13.10 -30.45
CA LYS A 90 2.05 14.37 -30.46
C LYS A 90 3.01 14.52 -29.28
N ASN A 91 3.74 13.45 -28.96
CA ASN A 91 4.72 13.39 -27.86
C ASN A 91 4.14 13.45 -26.43
N THR A 92 2.82 13.42 -26.25
CA THR A 92 2.13 13.39 -24.97
C THR A 92 1.43 12.05 -24.79
N GLU A 93 1.53 11.44 -23.60
CA GLU A 93 0.80 10.22 -23.28
C GLU A 93 -0.68 10.58 -23.05
N MET A 94 -1.53 10.32 -24.04
CA MET A 94 -2.94 10.72 -23.98
C MET A 94 -3.84 9.65 -23.38
N PHE A 95 -3.51 8.39 -23.57
CA PHE A 95 -4.35 7.28 -23.13
C PHE A 95 -3.49 6.22 -22.44
N MET A 96 -3.86 5.83 -21.23
CA MET A 96 -3.17 4.81 -20.46
C MET A 96 -4.18 3.82 -19.90
N VAL A 97 -3.91 2.54 -20.08
CA VAL A 97 -4.67 1.44 -19.47
C VAL A 97 -3.74 0.65 -18.58
N ARG A 98 -4.19 0.32 -17.40
CA ARG A 98 -3.40 -0.43 -16.42
C ARG A 98 -4.21 -1.53 -15.78
N GLY A 99 -3.54 -2.66 -15.54
CA GLY A 99 -4.08 -3.77 -14.81
C GLY A 99 -3.04 -4.29 -13.83
N ALA A 100 -3.47 -4.69 -12.65
CA ALA A 100 -2.57 -5.20 -11.63
C ALA A 100 -3.24 -6.31 -10.83
N TYR A 101 -2.40 -7.21 -10.33
CA TYR A 101 -2.80 -8.25 -9.40
C TYR A 101 -1.87 -8.25 -8.19
N ARG A 102 -2.47 -8.33 -7.01
CA ARG A 102 -1.76 -8.49 -5.74
C ARG A 102 -2.13 -9.83 -5.13
N TYR A 103 -1.12 -10.65 -4.94
CA TYR A 103 -1.24 -11.93 -4.26
C TYR A 103 -0.84 -11.80 -2.79
N GLU A 104 -1.62 -12.41 -1.93
CA GLU A 104 -1.37 -12.62 -0.50
C GLU A 104 -1.78 -14.05 -0.16
N ALA A 105 -1.03 -14.74 0.70
CA ALA A 105 -1.38 -16.10 1.07
C ALA A 105 -2.79 -16.18 1.67
N GLY A 106 -3.67 -17.01 1.09
CA GLY A 106 -5.07 -17.14 1.49
C GLY A 106 -6.03 -16.10 0.88
N ILE A 107 -5.60 -15.27 -0.09
CA ILE A 107 -6.47 -14.28 -0.73
C ILE A 107 -7.66 -14.90 -1.49
N THR A 108 -7.53 -16.15 -1.89
CA THR A 108 -8.57 -16.95 -2.57
C THR A 108 -9.42 -17.78 -1.61
N SER A 109 -9.04 -17.88 -0.34
CA SER A 109 -9.75 -18.66 0.67
C SER A 109 -10.69 -17.78 1.47
N ASP A 110 -11.91 -18.27 1.71
CA ASP A 110 -12.91 -17.53 2.50
C ASP A 110 -12.59 -17.50 4.00
N ILE A 111 -11.81 -18.48 4.48
CA ILE A 111 -11.49 -18.64 5.89
C ILE A 111 -10.17 -17.94 6.25
N ASP A 112 -9.16 -18.01 5.37
CA ASP A 112 -7.80 -17.53 5.65
C ASP A 112 -7.55 -16.10 5.14
N ARG A 113 -8.55 -15.48 4.55
CA ARG A 113 -8.44 -14.13 4.00
C ARG A 113 -8.33 -13.09 5.10
N THR A 114 -7.29 -12.28 5.04
CA THR A 114 -7.07 -11.13 5.93
C THR A 114 -7.44 -9.79 5.29
N SER A 115 -7.56 -9.76 3.96
CA SER A 115 -7.86 -8.55 3.18
C SER A 115 -9.23 -8.64 2.51
N ALA A 116 -10.00 -7.56 2.52
CA ALA A 116 -11.26 -7.48 1.79
C ALA A 116 -11.07 -7.46 0.26
N SER A 117 -9.87 -7.16 -0.24
CA SER A 117 -9.54 -7.13 -1.67
C SER A 117 -9.30 -8.54 -2.22
N THR A 118 -9.79 -8.84 -3.41
CA THR A 118 -9.48 -10.07 -4.15
C THR A 118 -8.16 -10.01 -4.92
N GLY A 119 -7.45 -8.87 -4.82
CA GLY A 119 -6.14 -8.66 -5.42
C GLY A 119 -6.17 -8.03 -6.82
N ILE A 120 -7.28 -8.06 -7.53
CA ILE A 120 -7.39 -7.51 -8.90
C ILE A 120 -7.69 -6.02 -8.85
N ALA A 121 -6.97 -5.24 -9.66
CA ALA A 121 -7.23 -3.83 -9.88
C ALA A 121 -7.03 -3.47 -11.36
N ALA A 122 -7.86 -2.58 -11.88
CA ALA A 122 -7.74 -2.06 -13.22
C ALA A 122 -7.94 -0.54 -13.22
N GLY A 123 -7.37 0.16 -14.19
CA GLY A 123 -7.53 1.61 -14.29
C GLY A 123 -7.29 2.13 -15.69
N VAL A 124 -7.89 3.27 -15.97
CA VAL A 124 -7.75 4.00 -17.21
C VAL A 124 -7.46 5.45 -16.90
N THR A 125 -6.55 6.05 -17.66
CA THR A 125 -6.27 7.48 -17.60
C THR A 125 -6.40 8.05 -19.00
N PHE A 126 -7.13 9.14 -19.11
CA PHE A 126 -7.18 9.97 -20.30
C PHE A 126 -6.54 11.32 -19.97
N GLN A 127 -5.53 11.70 -20.72
CA GLN A 127 -4.77 12.94 -20.51
C GLN A 127 -4.80 13.78 -21.77
N TYR A 128 -5.06 15.06 -21.60
CA TYR A 128 -5.14 16.01 -22.71
C TYR A 128 -4.27 17.23 -22.42
N PRO A 129 -3.40 17.64 -23.35
CA PRO A 129 -2.64 18.88 -23.25
C PRO A 129 -3.57 20.06 -23.48
N ILE A 130 -3.54 21.04 -22.57
CA ILE A 130 -4.31 22.31 -22.69
C ILE A 130 -3.54 23.31 -23.57
N ASP A 131 -2.22 23.18 -23.58
CA ASP A 131 -1.29 24.07 -24.25
C ASP A 131 -0.66 23.39 -25.49
N GLU A 132 -0.38 24.13 -26.54
CA GLU A 132 0.31 23.65 -27.74
C GLU A 132 1.73 23.11 -27.45
N LEU A 133 2.38 23.60 -26.40
CA LEU A 133 3.68 23.14 -25.95
C LEU A 133 3.62 21.87 -25.12
N GLY A 134 2.42 21.44 -24.70
CA GLY A 134 2.19 20.24 -23.88
C GLY A 134 2.69 20.35 -22.42
N GLN A 135 2.90 21.58 -21.93
CA GLN A 135 3.35 21.82 -20.57
C GLN A 135 2.19 21.75 -19.56
N ASN A 136 1.02 22.22 -19.96
CA ASN A 136 -0.19 22.20 -19.15
C ASN A 136 -1.06 21.00 -19.55
N LEU A 137 -1.39 20.15 -18.59
CA LEU A 137 -2.10 18.90 -18.84
C LEU A 137 -3.31 18.79 -17.91
N VAL A 138 -4.43 18.31 -18.46
CA VAL A 138 -5.56 17.82 -17.69
C VAL A 138 -5.68 16.29 -17.85
N ALA A 139 -5.84 15.57 -16.76
CA ALA A 139 -6.01 14.13 -16.80
C ALA A 139 -7.21 13.70 -15.98
N LEU A 140 -8.03 12.83 -16.59
CA LEU A 140 -9.11 12.09 -15.94
C LEU A 140 -8.62 10.68 -15.65
N ASN A 141 -8.74 10.26 -14.41
CA ASN A 141 -8.37 8.94 -13.97
C ASN A 141 -9.61 8.19 -13.49
N TYR A 142 -9.75 6.97 -13.90
CA TYR A 142 -10.71 6.03 -13.35
C TYR A 142 -9.98 4.78 -12.91
N SER A 143 -10.30 4.26 -11.74
CA SER A 143 -9.77 2.98 -11.28
C SER A 143 -10.85 2.17 -10.57
N TYR A 144 -10.75 0.87 -10.74
CA TYR A 144 -11.61 -0.13 -10.12
C TYR A 144 -10.75 -1.16 -9.38
N ARG A 145 -11.18 -1.51 -8.19
CA ARG A 145 -10.57 -2.58 -7.37
C ARG A 145 -11.66 -3.54 -6.93
N THR A 146 -11.43 -4.81 -7.17
CA THR A 146 -12.36 -5.87 -6.76
C THR A 146 -12.30 -6.08 -5.25
N SER A 147 -13.47 -6.36 -4.65
CA SER A 147 -13.64 -6.71 -3.24
C SER A 147 -14.47 -7.97 -3.10
N TYR A 148 -14.20 -8.75 -2.05
CA TYR A 148 -14.88 -10.04 -1.85
C TYR A 148 -16.33 -9.89 -1.38
N GLN A 149 -16.60 -8.98 -0.44
CA GLN A 149 -17.93 -8.81 0.18
C GLN A 149 -18.78 -7.72 -0.49
N TYR A 150 -18.18 -6.92 -1.35
CA TYR A 150 -18.82 -5.78 -2.01
C TYR A 150 -18.52 -5.84 -3.50
N GLU A 151 -19.31 -5.15 -4.29
CA GLU A 151 -19.13 -5.06 -5.76
C GLU A 151 -17.81 -4.42 -6.21
N GLY A 152 -16.94 -4.09 -5.25
CA GLY A 152 -15.68 -3.42 -5.48
C GLY A 152 -15.71 -1.92 -5.17
N SER A 153 -14.61 -1.24 -5.41
CA SER A 153 -14.50 0.20 -5.23
C SER A 153 -14.14 0.89 -6.52
N HIS A 154 -14.87 1.96 -6.83
CA HIS A 154 -14.66 2.84 -7.97
C HIS A 154 -14.01 4.13 -7.48
N CYS A 155 -12.96 4.58 -8.14
CA CYS A 155 -12.30 5.84 -7.82
C CYS A 155 -12.17 6.68 -9.09
N PHE A 156 -12.62 7.93 -9.01
CA PHE A 156 -12.49 8.93 -10.05
C PHE A 156 -11.54 10.02 -9.57
N GLY A 157 -10.63 10.44 -10.41
CA GLY A 157 -9.66 11.49 -10.10
C GLY A 157 -9.50 12.47 -11.24
N LEU A 158 -9.34 13.74 -10.90
CA LEU A 158 -8.96 14.82 -11.81
C LEU A 158 -7.56 15.29 -11.42
N ARG A 159 -6.65 15.42 -12.39
CA ARG A 159 -5.31 15.96 -12.18
C ARG A 159 -5.09 17.10 -13.16
N LEU A 160 -4.66 18.24 -12.63
CA LEU A 160 -4.21 19.40 -13.38
C LEU A 160 -2.70 19.56 -13.14
N SER A 161 -1.94 19.73 -14.21
CA SER A 161 -0.49 19.99 -14.19
C SER A 161 -0.24 21.31 -14.91
N PHE A 162 0.46 22.22 -14.27
CA PHE A 162 0.84 23.54 -14.80
C PHE A 162 2.35 23.68 -14.83
#